data_842b80f2da1bfda0b3cf31ff36765265
#
_entry.id   842b80f2da1bfda0b3cf31ff36765265
#
_cell.length_a   1.000
_cell.length_b   1.000
_cell.length_c   1.000
_cell.angle_alpha   90.00
_cell.angle_beta   90.00
_cell.angle_gamma   90.00
#
_symmetry.space_group_name_H-M   'P 1'
#
loop_
_entity.id
_entity.type
_entity.pdbx_description
1 polymer ?
#
loop_
_entity_poly.entity_id
_entity_poly.type
_entity_poly.pdbx_seq_one_letter_code
_entity_poly.pdbx_strand_id
1 'polypeptide(L)'
;MSKQKTIAFDLDDVICWRPTGYEDLGPFKYDYCKPILETIDLVNSFYDEGYKIVIYTARGMSQYNGNVAEIYSNLYTRTIEQLNSWGLKYHSLVMGKIHYDVLIDDKALNSNKVTKKKIVDLLND
;
A
#
# COMPACT_ATOMS: atom_id res chain seq x y z
N MET A 1 18.97 -3.14 -22.59
CA MET A 1 17.93 -2.41 -21.82
C MET A 1 17.79 -3.02 -20.44
N SER A 2 17.83 -2.19 -19.43
CA SER A 2 17.57 -2.67 -18.07
C SER A 2 16.08 -2.95 -17.90
N LYS A 3 15.78 -4.06 -17.24
CA LYS A 3 14.41 -4.44 -16.92
C LYS A 3 13.86 -3.50 -15.84
N GLN A 4 12.63 -3.01 -16.01
CA GLN A 4 11.97 -2.22 -15.00
C GLN A 4 11.81 -3.03 -13.71
N LYS A 5 12.24 -2.47 -12.60
CA LYS A 5 12.10 -3.10 -11.29
C LYS A 5 10.82 -2.66 -10.62
N THR A 6 10.23 -3.55 -9.85
CA THR A 6 8.95 -3.34 -9.17
C THR A 6 9.17 -3.18 -7.67
N ILE A 7 8.55 -2.16 -7.10
CA ILE A 7 8.49 -1.97 -5.64
C ILE A 7 7.03 -2.05 -5.23
N ALA A 8 6.74 -2.92 -4.26
CA ALA A 8 5.40 -3.04 -3.68
C ALA A 8 5.39 -2.35 -2.31
N PHE A 9 4.40 -1.49 -2.11
CA PHE A 9 4.20 -0.81 -0.83
C PHE A 9 2.87 -1.25 -0.23
N ASP A 10 2.88 -1.58 1.06
CA ASP A 10 1.65 -1.72 1.81
C ASP A 10 0.98 -0.36 1.95
N LEU A 11 -0.30 -0.33 2.20
CA LEU A 11 -1.08 0.90 2.24
C LEU A 11 -1.28 1.39 3.67
N ASP A 12 -2.10 0.68 4.46
CA ASP A 12 -2.43 1.10 5.83
C ASP A 12 -1.22 0.93 6.74
N ASP A 13 -0.94 1.96 7.53
CA ASP A 13 0.19 2.06 8.45
C ASP A 13 1.56 2.17 7.75
N VAL A 14 1.57 2.41 6.44
CA VAL A 14 2.77 2.68 5.64
C VAL A 14 2.62 3.98 4.84
N ILE A 15 1.61 4.07 3.99
CA ILE A 15 1.32 5.27 3.17
C ILE A 15 0.31 6.17 3.87
N CYS A 16 -0.53 5.60 4.71
CA CYS A 16 -1.56 6.31 5.48
C CYS A 16 -1.69 5.71 6.87
N TRP A 17 -2.39 6.43 7.74
CA TRP A 17 -2.68 5.95 9.09
C TRP A 17 -4.17 6.07 9.37
N ARG A 18 -4.65 5.23 10.28
CA ARG A 18 -6.08 5.18 10.63
C ARG A 18 -6.33 5.92 11.93
N PRO A 19 -7.07 7.04 11.90
CA PRO A 19 -7.50 7.69 13.14
C PRO A 19 -8.47 6.79 13.91
N THR A 20 -8.49 6.93 15.23
CA THR A 20 -9.45 6.21 16.07
C THR A 20 -10.83 6.83 15.96
N GLY A 21 -11.88 6.05 16.31
CA GLY A 21 -13.25 6.53 16.33
C GLY A 21 -14.10 6.16 15.13
N TYR A 22 -13.53 5.44 14.15
CA TYR A 22 -14.26 5.04 12.93
C TYR A 22 -14.47 3.53 12.83
N GLU A 23 -14.14 2.79 13.87
CA GLU A 23 -14.16 1.31 13.86
C GLU A 23 -15.56 0.76 13.59
N ASP A 24 -16.61 1.48 14.03
CA ASP A 24 -18.00 1.06 13.83
C ASP A 24 -18.48 1.11 12.38
N LEU A 25 -17.70 1.73 11.50
CA LEU A 25 -18.05 1.85 10.08
C LEU A 25 -17.72 0.60 9.26
N GLY A 26 -17.15 -0.44 9.90
CA GLY A 26 -16.76 -1.66 9.21
C GLY A 26 -15.75 -1.38 8.09
N PRO A 27 -16.00 -1.89 6.86
CA PRO A 27 -15.05 -1.70 5.76
C PRO A 27 -14.94 -0.25 5.29
N PHE A 28 -15.90 0.60 5.62
CA PHE A 28 -15.88 2.00 5.19
C PHE A 28 -15.02 2.89 6.10
N LYS A 29 -14.48 2.34 7.17
CA LYS A 29 -13.53 3.05 8.04
C LYS A 29 -12.28 3.52 7.28
N TYR A 30 -11.92 2.84 6.22
CA TYR A 30 -10.74 3.17 5.42
C TYR A 30 -10.85 4.52 4.72
N ASP A 31 -12.07 5.00 4.46
CA ASP A 31 -12.30 6.31 3.85
C ASP A 31 -11.77 7.46 4.70
N TYR A 32 -11.60 7.23 6.00
CA TYR A 32 -11.15 8.23 6.96
C TYR A 32 -9.66 8.17 7.26
N CYS A 33 -8.93 7.30 6.59
CA CYS A 33 -7.48 7.24 6.68
C CYS A 33 -6.85 8.55 6.25
N LYS A 34 -5.73 8.91 6.89
CA LYS A 34 -5.02 10.14 6.59
C LYS A 34 -3.67 9.83 5.96
N PRO A 35 -3.26 10.61 4.95
CA PRO A 35 -2.01 10.33 4.25
C PRO A 35 -0.79 10.66 5.09
N ILE A 36 0.26 9.85 4.92
CA ILE A 36 1.59 10.13 5.46
C ILE A 36 2.37 10.76 4.32
N LEU A 37 2.44 12.09 4.31
CA LEU A 37 2.98 12.85 3.18
C LEU A 37 4.43 12.49 2.86
N GLU A 38 5.24 12.25 3.89
CA GLU A 38 6.64 11.85 3.72
C GLU A 38 6.76 10.54 2.93
N THR A 39 5.91 9.57 3.25
CA THR A 39 5.92 8.29 2.52
C THR A 39 5.40 8.45 1.09
N ILE A 40 4.37 9.27 0.90
CA ILE A 40 3.86 9.55 -0.45
C ILE A 40 4.95 10.19 -1.31
N ASP A 41 5.71 11.14 -0.76
CA ASP A 41 6.82 11.76 -1.48
C ASP A 41 7.89 10.73 -1.85
N LEU A 42 8.18 9.79 -0.95
CA LEU A 42 9.13 8.71 -1.21
C LEU A 42 8.65 7.82 -2.35
N VAL A 43 7.39 7.38 -2.31
CA VAL A 43 6.80 6.55 -3.37
C VAL A 43 6.87 7.29 -4.71
N ASN A 44 6.45 8.55 -4.71
CA ASN A 44 6.43 9.36 -5.93
C ASN A 44 7.83 9.55 -6.51
N SER A 45 8.85 9.66 -5.66
CA SER A 45 10.23 9.78 -6.14
C SER A 45 10.68 8.53 -6.89
N PHE A 46 10.31 7.35 -6.41
CA PHE A 46 10.61 6.10 -7.12
C PHE A 46 9.81 5.98 -8.43
N TYR A 47 8.56 6.38 -8.40
CA TYR A 47 7.74 6.42 -9.62
C TYR A 47 8.41 7.29 -10.69
N ASP A 48 8.84 8.49 -10.30
CA ASP A 48 9.48 9.44 -11.22
C ASP A 48 10.84 8.92 -11.75
N GLU A 49 11.50 8.08 -10.97
CA GLU A 49 12.77 7.45 -11.38
C GLU A 49 12.57 6.23 -12.29
N GLY A 50 11.33 5.87 -12.62
CA GLY A 50 11.05 4.80 -13.56
C GLY A 50 10.78 3.43 -12.95
N TYR A 51 10.68 3.31 -11.64
CA TYR A 51 10.29 2.06 -11.01
C TYR A 51 8.80 1.81 -11.17
N LYS A 52 8.42 0.54 -11.31
CA LYS A 52 7.01 0.15 -11.28
C LYS A 52 6.55 0.11 -9.82
N ILE A 53 5.48 0.83 -9.53
CA ILE A 53 4.93 0.93 -8.17
C ILE A 53 3.63 0.15 -8.09
N VAL A 54 3.59 -0.78 -7.14
CA VAL A 54 2.39 -1.57 -6.82
C VAL A 54 2.00 -1.26 -5.38
N ILE A 55 0.74 -0.90 -5.18
CA ILE A 55 0.18 -0.76 -3.84
C ILE A 55 -0.52 -2.09 -3.52
N TYR A 56 -0.16 -2.70 -2.39
CA TYR A 56 -0.59 -4.04 -2.03
C TYR A 56 -1.23 -3.99 -0.65
N THR A 57 -2.54 -4.31 -0.56
CA THR A 57 -3.30 -4.07 0.67
C THR A 57 -4.16 -5.24 1.09
N ALA A 58 -4.29 -5.40 2.42
CA ALA A 58 -5.20 -6.35 3.05
C ALA A 58 -6.55 -5.73 3.42
N ARG A 59 -6.85 -4.50 2.94
CA ARG A 59 -8.14 -3.86 3.23
C ARG A 59 -9.30 -4.81 2.93
N GLY A 60 -10.21 -4.94 3.88
CA GLY A 60 -11.42 -5.75 3.72
C GLY A 60 -11.24 -7.23 3.98
N MET A 61 -10.03 -7.75 4.15
CA MET A 61 -9.81 -9.18 4.34
C MET A 61 -10.53 -9.74 5.56
N SER A 62 -10.58 -8.99 6.66
CA SER A 62 -11.33 -9.38 7.85
C SER A 62 -12.84 -9.22 7.67
N GLN A 63 -13.27 -8.10 7.11
CA GLN A 63 -14.69 -7.75 6.99
C GLN A 63 -15.42 -8.65 6.00
N TYR A 64 -14.74 -9.14 4.97
CA TYR A 64 -15.32 -10.00 3.93
C TYR A 64 -14.81 -11.44 3.98
N ASN A 65 -14.20 -11.85 5.11
CA ASN A 65 -13.70 -13.20 5.32
C ASN A 65 -12.80 -13.71 4.18
N GLY A 66 -11.96 -12.83 3.66
CA GLY A 66 -11.03 -13.18 2.59
C GLY A 66 -11.66 -13.31 1.20
N ASN A 67 -12.93 -12.95 1.04
CA ASN A 67 -13.58 -12.98 -0.28
C ASN A 67 -13.09 -11.82 -1.15
N VAL A 68 -12.08 -12.09 -1.96
CA VAL A 68 -11.39 -11.08 -2.77
C VAL A 68 -12.33 -10.43 -3.79
N ALA A 69 -13.26 -11.20 -4.35
CA ALA A 69 -14.23 -10.65 -5.30
C ALA A 69 -15.11 -9.56 -4.64
N GLU A 70 -15.59 -9.81 -3.42
CA GLU A 70 -16.36 -8.81 -2.67
C GLU A 70 -15.51 -7.59 -2.30
N ILE A 71 -14.24 -7.80 -1.95
CA ILE A 71 -13.32 -6.72 -1.61
C ILE A 71 -13.14 -5.80 -2.82
N TYR A 72 -12.87 -6.34 -3.99
CA TYR A 72 -12.74 -5.53 -5.20
C TYR A 72 -14.03 -4.80 -5.53
N SER A 73 -15.17 -5.49 -5.41
CA SER A 73 -16.47 -4.91 -5.72
C SER A 73 -16.83 -3.74 -4.80
N ASN A 74 -16.47 -3.81 -3.53
CA ASN A 74 -16.90 -2.83 -2.53
C ASN A 74 -15.85 -1.77 -2.19
N LEU A 75 -14.56 -2.09 -2.30
CA LEU A 75 -13.50 -1.22 -1.78
C LEU A 75 -12.53 -0.71 -2.84
N TYR A 76 -12.44 -1.32 -4.01
CA TYR A 76 -11.41 -0.97 -4.98
C TYR A 76 -11.54 0.47 -5.46
N THR A 77 -12.69 0.86 -5.98
CA THR A 77 -12.90 2.21 -6.51
C THR A 77 -12.73 3.27 -5.42
N ARG A 78 -13.27 3.01 -4.23
CA ARG A 78 -13.12 3.94 -3.09
C ARG A 78 -11.64 4.17 -2.74
N THR A 79 -10.86 3.10 -2.78
CA THR A 79 -9.42 3.19 -2.48
C THR A 79 -8.68 3.93 -3.59
N ILE A 80 -8.97 3.65 -4.86
CA ILE A 80 -8.39 4.37 -5.99
C ILE A 80 -8.66 5.88 -5.89
N GLU A 81 -9.90 6.26 -5.59
CA GLU A 81 -10.26 7.67 -5.44
C GLU A 81 -9.48 8.32 -4.30
N GLN A 82 -9.30 7.62 -3.20
CA GLN A 82 -8.53 8.10 -2.06
C GLN A 82 -7.05 8.31 -2.42
N LEU A 83 -6.42 7.32 -3.06
CA LEU A 83 -5.02 7.43 -3.47
C LEU A 83 -4.81 8.59 -4.44
N ASN A 84 -5.73 8.76 -5.38
CA ASN A 84 -5.66 9.86 -6.34
C ASN A 84 -5.83 11.22 -5.65
N SER A 85 -6.70 11.30 -4.64
CA SER A 85 -6.88 12.54 -3.88
C SER A 85 -5.63 12.94 -3.09
N TRP A 86 -4.80 11.97 -2.72
CA TRP A 86 -3.55 12.22 -2.01
C TRP A 86 -2.37 12.54 -2.95
N GLY A 87 -2.57 12.47 -4.26
CA GLY A 87 -1.51 12.70 -5.23
C GLY A 87 -0.48 11.56 -5.29
N LEU A 88 -0.86 10.35 -4.87
CA LEU A 88 0.02 9.19 -4.96
C LEU A 88 0.18 8.76 -6.41
N LYS A 89 1.42 8.51 -6.82
CA LYS A 89 1.74 7.98 -8.15
C LYS A 89 2.01 6.48 -8.03
N TYR A 90 1.28 5.69 -8.80
CA TYR A 90 1.39 4.22 -8.77
C TYR A 90 0.88 3.64 -10.08
N HIS A 91 1.24 2.39 -10.35
CA HIS A 91 0.82 1.69 -11.57
C HIS A 91 -0.37 0.79 -11.33
N SER A 92 -0.43 0.13 -10.18
CA SER A 92 -1.54 -0.77 -9.86
C SER A 92 -1.81 -0.84 -8.37
N LEU A 93 -3.07 -1.12 -8.06
CA LEU A 93 -3.54 -1.42 -6.70
C LEU A 93 -3.98 -2.88 -6.67
N VAL A 94 -3.38 -3.66 -5.79
CA VAL A 94 -3.69 -5.09 -5.63
C VAL A 94 -4.30 -5.30 -4.25
N MET A 95 -5.54 -5.77 -4.23
CA MET A 95 -6.24 -6.17 -3.02
C MET A 95 -5.96 -7.65 -2.74
N GLY A 96 -6.36 -8.14 -1.57
CA GLY A 96 -6.26 -9.57 -1.25
C GLY A 96 -4.96 -9.98 -0.60
N LYS A 97 -4.19 -9.02 -0.08
CA LYS A 97 -3.02 -9.36 0.75
C LYS A 97 -3.50 -10.12 1.98
N ILE A 98 -2.96 -11.31 2.23
CA ILE A 98 -3.37 -12.12 3.37
C ILE A 98 -3.02 -11.43 4.70
N HIS A 99 -3.82 -11.70 5.72
CA HIS A 99 -3.47 -11.34 7.10
C HIS A 99 -2.43 -12.32 7.62
N TYR A 100 -1.44 -11.80 8.33
CA TYR A 100 -0.40 -12.64 8.95
C TYR A 100 0.08 -11.96 10.24
N ASP A 101 0.63 -12.76 11.13
CA ASP A 101 1.31 -12.24 12.33
C ASP A 101 2.77 -11.95 12.04
N VAL A 102 3.39 -12.76 11.20
CA VAL A 102 4.78 -12.59 10.74
C VAL A 102 4.88 -12.95 9.27
N LEU A 103 5.50 -12.09 8.49
CA LEU A 103 5.87 -12.38 7.10
C LEU A 103 7.36 -12.71 7.05
N ILE A 104 7.67 -13.87 6.49
CA ILE A 104 9.05 -14.29 6.25
C ILE A 104 9.27 -14.22 4.74
N ASP A 105 10.15 -13.35 4.31
CA ASP A 105 10.39 -13.05 2.91
C ASP A 105 11.85 -12.63 2.73
N ASP A 106 12.41 -12.88 1.57
CA ASP A 106 13.79 -12.53 1.24
C ASP A 106 13.95 -11.11 0.68
N LYS A 107 12.86 -10.45 0.31
CA LYS A 107 12.88 -9.15 -0.38
C LYS A 107 11.95 -8.12 0.26
N ALA A 108 11.86 -8.14 1.59
CA ALA A 108 10.98 -7.24 2.32
C ALA A 108 11.74 -6.36 3.28
N LEU A 109 11.24 -5.14 3.45
CA LEU A 109 11.71 -4.21 4.48
C LEU A 109 10.57 -3.90 5.43
N ASN A 110 10.88 -3.84 6.71
CA ASN A 110 9.94 -3.36 7.70
C ASN A 110 9.79 -1.83 7.55
N SER A 111 8.55 -1.34 7.45
CA SER A 111 8.25 0.07 7.20
C SER A 111 8.82 1.01 8.25
N ASN A 112 9.03 0.53 9.48
CA ASN A 112 9.63 1.34 10.55
C ASN A 112 11.09 1.71 10.29
N LYS A 113 11.74 0.98 9.40
CA LYS A 113 13.18 1.10 9.14
C LYS A 113 13.49 1.47 7.70
N VAL A 114 12.46 1.88 6.95
CA VAL A 114 12.62 2.18 5.53
C VAL A 114 13.33 3.52 5.34
N THR A 115 14.36 3.48 4.50
CA THR A 115 14.98 4.68 3.93
C THR A 115 15.13 4.44 2.44
N LYS A 116 15.23 5.51 1.65
CA LYS A 116 15.45 5.37 0.21
C LYS A 116 16.71 4.54 -0.07
N LYS A 117 17.80 4.75 0.70
CA LYS A 117 19.04 4.00 0.55
C LYS A 117 18.82 2.50 0.74
N LYS A 118 18.08 2.09 1.78
CA LYS A 118 17.82 0.66 2.03
C LYS A 118 17.03 0.01 0.92
N ILE A 119 16.06 0.73 0.37
CA ILE A 119 15.29 0.22 -0.77
C ILE A 119 16.19 0.04 -1.99
N VAL A 120 17.01 1.04 -2.30
CA VAL A 120 17.93 0.98 -3.44
C VAL A 120 18.93 -0.16 -3.27
N ASP A 121 19.46 -0.35 -2.06
CA ASP A 121 20.40 -1.44 -1.78
C ASP A 121 19.77 -2.81 -2.04
N LEU A 122 18.52 -3.01 -1.64
CA LEU A 122 17.80 -4.26 -1.92
C LEU A 122 17.52 -4.45 -3.41
N LEU A 123 17.22 -3.37 -4.12
CA LEU A 123 16.95 -3.45 -5.56
C LEU A 123 18.19 -3.85 -6.36
N ASN A 124 19.37 -3.61 -5.84
CA ASN A 124 20.64 -3.87 -6.50
C ASN A 124 21.29 -5.20 -6.08
N ASP A 125 20.65 -5.95 -5.20
CA ASP A 125 21.15 -7.29 -4.82
C ASP A 125 20.83 -8.34 -5.92
#